data_2e44be6c716ec3f41e9630f7ad52eaf3
#
_entry.id   2e44be6c716ec3f41e9630f7ad52eaf3
#
_cell.length_a   1.000
_cell.length_b   1.000
_cell.length_c   1.000
_cell.angle_alpha   90.00
_cell.angle_beta   90.00
_cell.angle_gamma   90.00
#
_symmetry.space_group_name_H-M   'P 1'
#
loop_
_entity.id
_entity.type
_entity.pdbx_description
1 polymer ?
#
loop_
_entity_poly.entity_id
_entity_poly.type
_entity_poly.pdbx_seq_one_letter_code
_entity_poly.pdbx_strand_id
1 'polypeptide(L)'
;MIAIPVFVHDFLCIHPFNDGNGRMSRLLTTLLLYRNGFYVGKYISLEAKIAKNKDLYYDALAQAQTGWHEGTEDVIPFIKYLLGTILAAYKDFEDRVALVETKLPALEMVRRASKNRIGRFNKQDIRELCPTLSDSSIEGALRKLVAAGELKKEGRGKNTCYFRLN
;
A
#
# COMPACT_ATOMS: atom_id res chain seq x y z
N MET A 1 -19.05 4.88 -1.90
CA MET A 1 -17.59 4.71 -2.09
C MET A 1 -17.02 5.66 -3.14
N ILE A 2 -17.57 5.74 -4.36
CA ILE A 2 -17.09 6.62 -5.46
C ILE A 2 -17.11 8.12 -5.08
N ALA A 3 -18.08 8.57 -4.31
CA ALA A 3 -18.16 9.96 -3.88
C ALA A 3 -16.95 10.44 -3.04
N ILE A 4 -16.24 9.52 -2.38
CA ILE A 4 -15.07 9.88 -1.56
C ILE A 4 -13.89 10.37 -2.44
N PRO A 5 -13.45 9.62 -3.46
CA PRO A 5 -12.41 10.10 -4.37
C PRO A 5 -12.81 11.41 -5.09
N VAL A 6 -14.06 11.54 -5.52
CA VAL A 6 -14.55 12.78 -6.18
C VAL A 6 -14.40 13.96 -5.23
N PHE A 7 -14.93 13.86 -4.01
CA PHE A 7 -14.83 14.92 -3.01
C PHE A 7 -13.36 15.28 -2.69
N VAL A 8 -12.50 14.28 -2.56
CA VAL A 8 -11.07 14.50 -2.26
C VAL A 8 -10.37 15.16 -3.45
N HIS A 9 -10.72 14.80 -4.67
CA HIS A 9 -10.23 15.43 -5.89
C HIS A 9 -10.63 16.92 -5.92
N ASP A 10 -11.91 17.24 -5.75
CA ASP A 10 -12.39 18.63 -5.73
C ASP A 10 -11.74 19.46 -4.63
N PHE A 11 -11.57 18.88 -3.44
CA PHE A 11 -10.84 19.54 -2.36
C PHE A 11 -9.41 19.90 -2.77
N LEU A 12 -8.72 19.01 -3.49
CA LEU A 12 -7.35 19.25 -3.98
C LEU A 12 -7.32 20.28 -5.12
N CYS A 13 -8.33 20.34 -5.97
CA CYS A 13 -8.47 21.34 -7.03
C CYS A 13 -8.76 22.73 -6.45
N ILE A 14 -9.70 22.85 -5.48
CA ILE A 14 -10.03 24.10 -4.79
C ILE A 14 -8.81 24.63 -4.02
N HIS A 15 -7.99 23.74 -3.46
CA HIS A 15 -6.74 24.04 -2.76
C HIS A 15 -6.87 25.11 -1.65
N PRO A 16 -7.78 24.94 -0.67
CA PRO A 16 -8.24 26.04 0.20
C PRO A 16 -7.20 26.56 1.20
N PHE A 17 -6.08 25.86 1.42
CA PHE A 17 -5.04 26.25 2.37
C PHE A 17 -3.75 26.65 1.66
N ASN A 18 -3.00 27.57 2.24
CA ASN A 18 -1.68 27.97 1.73
C ASN A 18 -0.65 26.83 1.82
N ASP A 19 -0.79 25.92 2.81
CA ASP A 19 0.01 24.70 2.96
C ASP A 19 -0.82 23.59 3.60
N GLY A 20 -0.40 22.36 3.39
CA GLY A 20 -0.99 21.19 4.03
C GLY A 20 -2.20 20.57 3.32
N ASN A 21 -2.60 21.06 2.14
CA ASN A 21 -3.75 20.50 1.40
C ASN A 21 -3.61 19.00 1.16
N GLY A 22 -2.40 18.54 0.78
CA GLY A 22 -2.14 17.12 0.59
C GLY A 22 -2.26 16.29 1.89
N ARG A 23 -1.88 16.83 3.04
CA ARG A 23 -2.07 16.18 4.35
C ARG A 23 -3.54 16.16 4.73
N MET A 24 -4.23 17.27 4.56
CA MET A 24 -5.65 17.40 4.84
C MET A 24 -6.49 16.47 3.96
N SER A 25 -6.19 16.36 2.67
CA SER A 25 -6.89 15.46 1.75
C SER A 25 -6.79 13.99 2.17
N ARG A 26 -5.61 13.56 2.68
CA ARG A 26 -5.42 12.19 3.21
C ARG A 26 -6.19 11.95 4.52
N LEU A 27 -6.23 12.94 5.41
CA LEU A 27 -7.06 12.89 6.63
C LEU A 27 -8.55 12.83 6.28
N LEU A 28 -9.01 13.66 5.35
CA LEU A 28 -10.40 13.64 4.87
C LEU A 28 -10.75 12.29 4.24
N THR A 29 -9.86 11.72 3.44
CA THR A 29 -10.05 10.37 2.87
C THR A 29 -10.29 9.36 4.00
N THR A 30 -9.44 9.34 5.02
CA THR A 30 -9.55 8.41 6.15
C THR A 30 -10.83 8.64 6.94
N LEU A 31 -11.17 9.90 7.24
CA LEU A 31 -12.39 10.26 7.94
C LEU A 31 -13.65 9.82 7.20
N LEU A 32 -13.72 10.10 5.89
CA LEU A 32 -14.88 9.75 5.06
C LEU A 32 -15.02 8.23 4.92
N LEU A 33 -13.91 7.50 4.79
CA LEU A 33 -13.92 6.04 4.83
C LEU A 33 -14.50 5.52 6.14
N TYR A 34 -14.05 6.02 7.28
CA TYR A 34 -14.54 5.59 8.61
C TYR A 34 -16.02 5.88 8.79
N ARG A 35 -16.49 7.06 8.39
CA ARG A 35 -17.92 7.41 8.45
C ARG A 35 -18.80 6.51 7.60
N ASN A 36 -18.24 5.90 6.56
CA ASN A 36 -18.94 4.98 5.68
C ASN A 36 -18.66 3.50 5.98
N GLY A 37 -18.08 3.17 7.15
CA GLY A 37 -17.87 1.79 7.59
C GLY A 37 -16.62 1.10 7.04
N PHE A 38 -15.71 1.83 6.37
CA PHE A 38 -14.47 1.29 5.83
C PHE A 38 -13.30 1.55 6.77
N TYR A 39 -13.01 0.59 7.65
CA TYR A 39 -12.07 0.75 8.77
C TYR A 39 -10.64 0.26 8.48
N VAL A 40 -10.30 -0.10 7.26
CA VAL A 40 -8.97 -0.66 6.92
C VAL A 40 -7.82 0.27 7.32
N GLY A 41 -8.02 1.58 7.27
CA GLY A 41 -7.03 2.58 7.69
C GLY A 41 -6.63 2.52 9.16
N LYS A 42 -7.39 1.80 10.03
CA LYS A 42 -7.01 1.52 11.42
C LYS A 42 -5.85 0.52 11.53
N TYR A 43 -5.69 -0.33 10.53
CA TYR A 43 -4.77 -1.48 10.55
C TYR A 43 -3.66 -1.34 9.50
N ILE A 44 -3.97 -0.70 8.37
CA ILE A 44 -3.05 -0.49 7.25
C ILE A 44 -3.00 1.01 6.92
N SER A 45 -1.83 1.62 6.99
CA SER A 45 -1.65 3.03 6.66
C SER A 45 -1.85 3.28 5.16
N LEU A 46 -2.94 3.95 4.79
CA LEU A 46 -3.18 4.40 3.42
C LEU A 46 -2.14 5.45 3.01
N GLU A 47 -1.73 6.32 3.93
CA GLU A 47 -0.70 7.32 3.69
C GLU A 47 0.65 6.69 3.32
N ALA A 48 1.07 5.64 4.04
CA ALA A 48 2.29 4.90 3.72
C ALA A 48 2.20 4.23 2.34
N LYS A 49 1.03 3.72 1.94
CA LYS A 49 0.82 3.16 0.60
C LYS A 49 0.93 4.22 -0.49
N ILE A 50 0.34 5.39 -0.29
CA ILE A 50 0.45 6.53 -1.20
C ILE A 50 1.91 6.99 -1.31
N ALA A 51 2.61 7.09 -0.17
CA ALA A 51 4.01 7.50 -0.15
C ALA A 51 4.95 6.54 -0.91
N LYS A 52 4.67 5.22 -0.87
CA LYS A 52 5.43 4.21 -1.64
C LYS A 52 5.26 4.34 -3.15
N ASN A 53 4.13 4.88 -3.62
CA ASN A 53 3.78 5.05 -5.04
C ASN A 53 3.44 6.50 -5.35
N LYS A 54 4.27 7.43 -4.86
CA LYS A 54 4.01 8.87 -4.90
C LYS A 54 3.82 9.39 -6.33
N ASP A 55 4.61 8.89 -7.27
CA ASP A 55 4.54 9.30 -8.67
C ASP A 55 3.18 8.93 -9.29
N LEU A 56 2.70 7.70 -9.05
CA LEU A 56 1.37 7.28 -9.52
C LEU A 56 0.24 8.12 -8.92
N TYR A 57 0.39 8.57 -7.67
CA TYR A 57 -0.58 9.48 -7.06
C TYR A 57 -0.63 10.82 -7.79
N TYR A 58 0.52 11.43 -8.03
CA TYR A 58 0.58 12.72 -8.69
C TYR A 58 0.19 12.65 -10.17
N ASP A 59 0.55 11.57 -10.87
CA ASP A 59 0.14 11.34 -12.25
C ASP A 59 -1.38 11.21 -12.37
N ALA A 60 -2.01 10.42 -11.49
CA ALA A 60 -3.46 10.26 -11.48
C ALA A 60 -4.18 11.57 -11.14
N LEU A 61 -3.62 12.35 -10.20
CA LEU A 61 -4.17 13.65 -9.81
C LEU A 61 -4.02 14.67 -10.96
N ALA A 62 -2.84 14.78 -11.57
CA ALA A 62 -2.60 15.71 -12.67
C ALA A 62 -3.50 15.43 -13.87
N GLN A 63 -3.69 14.14 -14.23
CA GLN A 63 -4.62 13.75 -15.29
C GLN A 63 -6.06 14.16 -14.95
N ALA A 64 -6.50 13.94 -13.72
CA ALA A 64 -7.85 14.22 -13.29
C ALA A 64 -8.14 15.73 -13.17
N GLN A 65 -7.14 16.56 -12.86
CA GLN A 65 -7.29 18.01 -12.71
C GLN A 65 -7.38 18.77 -14.04
N THR A 66 -7.01 18.14 -15.16
CA THR A 66 -7.05 18.79 -16.47
C THR A 66 -8.49 19.13 -16.85
N GLY A 67 -8.75 20.41 -17.11
CA GLY A 67 -10.08 20.90 -17.49
C GLY A 67 -11.04 21.14 -16.32
N TRP A 68 -10.57 21.05 -15.06
CA TRP A 68 -11.44 21.22 -13.88
C TRP A 68 -12.11 22.61 -13.81
N HIS A 69 -11.40 23.69 -14.16
CA HIS A 69 -11.96 25.04 -14.17
C HIS A 69 -13.04 25.22 -15.24
N GLU A 70 -12.97 24.45 -16.32
CA GLU A 70 -13.89 24.47 -17.45
C GLU A 70 -15.04 23.45 -17.26
N GLY A 71 -15.01 22.63 -16.21
CA GLY A 71 -15.98 21.56 -15.98
C GLY A 71 -15.92 20.45 -17.02
N THR A 72 -14.74 20.19 -17.60
CA THR A 72 -14.50 19.18 -18.64
C THR A 72 -13.53 18.08 -18.18
N GLU A 73 -13.20 18.07 -16.90
CA GLU A 73 -12.25 17.13 -16.30
C GLU A 73 -12.75 15.68 -16.35
N ASP A 74 -11.81 14.75 -16.45
CA ASP A 74 -12.07 13.32 -16.23
C ASP A 74 -11.50 12.88 -14.88
N VAL A 75 -12.35 12.75 -13.88
CA VAL A 75 -11.95 12.34 -12.52
C VAL A 75 -11.67 10.83 -12.41
N ILE A 76 -11.95 10.03 -13.45
CA ILE A 76 -11.80 8.56 -13.45
C ILE A 76 -10.36 8.11 -13.09
N PRO A 77 -9.28 8.71 -13.59
CA PRO A 77 -7.92 8.31 -13.21
C PRO A 77 -7.67 8.37 -11.71
N PHE A 78 -8.11 9.44 -11.06
CA PHE A 78 -7.96 9.61 -9.61
C PHE A 78 -8.85 8.65 -8.80
N ILE A 79 -10.10 8.43 -9.26
CA ILE A 79 -11.00 7.43 -8.66
C ILE A 79 -10.37 6.03 -8.70
N LYS A 80 -9.87 5.61 -9.86
CA LYS A 80 -9.21 4.30 -10.04
C LYS A 80 -8.00 4.16 -9.13
N TYR A 81 -7.16 5.20 -9.06
CA TYR A 81 -5.98 5.20 -8.19
C TYR A 81 -6.35 5.05 -6.71
N LEU A 82 -7.27 5.88 -6.21
CA LEU A 82 -7.62 5.88 -4.78
C LEU A 82 -8.34 4.60 -4.37
N LEU A 83 -9.30 4.13 -5.17
CA LEU A 83 -9.98 2.85 -4.91
C LEU A 83 -9.02 1.66 -5.01
N GLY A 84 -8.09 1.68 -5.96
CA GLY A 84 -7.02 0.67 -6.08
C GLY A 84 -6.12 0.64 -4.84
N THR A 85 -5.75 1.81 -4.31
CA THR A 85 -4.97 1.93 -3.06
C THR A 85 -5.73 1.38 -1.85
N ILE A 86 -7.03 1.67 -1.74
CA ILE A 86 -7.89 1.15 -0.68
C ILE A 86 -8.02 -0.37 -0.80
N LEU A 87 -8.27 -0.88 -1.99
CA LEU A 87 -8.36 -2.33 -2.24
C LEU A 87 -7.04 -3.04 -1.87
N ALA A 88 -5.89 -2.45 -2.23
CA ALA A 88 -4.58 -2.98 -1.86
C ALA A 88 -4.37 -2.98 -0.33
N ALA A 89 -4.95 -2.00 0.39
CA ALA A 89 -4.91 -2.00 1.85
C ALA A 89 -5.77 -3.13 2.45
N TYR A 90 -6.95 -3.41 1.90
CA TYR A 90 -7.77 -4.55 2.34
C TYR A 90 -7.08 -5.88 2.08
N LYS A 91 -6.44 -6.05 0.93
CA LYS A 91 -5.67 -7.28 0.64
C LYS A 91 -4.51 -7.47 1.62
N ASP A 92 -3.73 -6.41 1.91
CA ASP A 92 -2.66 -6.50 2.91
C ASP A 92 -3.23 -6.84 4.31
N PHE A 93 -4.41 -6.33 4.65
CA PHE A 93 -5.07 -6.65 5.92
C PHE A 93 -5.52 -8.12 5.97
N GLU A 94 -6.16 -8.61 4.91
CA GLU A 94 -6.57 -10.02 4.77
C GLU A 94 -5.37 -10.96 4.89
N ASP A 95 -4.26 -10.65 4.20
CA ASP A 95 -3.02 -11.42 4.29
C ASP A 95 -2.47 -11.47 5.73
N ARG A 96 -2.52 -10.33 6.47
CA ARG A 96 -2.09 -10.28 7.88
C ARG A 96 -2.98 -11.15 8.77
N VAL A 97 -4.29 -11.08 8.60
CA VAL A 97 -5.25 -11.89 9.38
C VAL A 97 -5.02 -13.37 9.11
N ALA A 98 -4.89 -13.77 7.84
CA ALA A 98 -4.63 -15.16 7.47
C ALA A 98 -3.32 -15.71 8.08
N LEU A 99 -2.29 -14.85 8.24
CA LEU A 99 -1.03 -15.22 8.89
C LEU A 99 -1.16 -15.40 10.41
N VAL A 100 -2.08 -14.68 11.04
CA VAL A 100 -2.32 -14.75 12.50
C VAL A 100 -3.22 -15.95 12.85
N GLU A 101 -4.24 -16.20 12.05
CA GLU A 101 -5.20 -17.29 12.30
C GLU A 101 -4.59 -18.70 12.14
N THR A 102 -3.60 -18.84 11.29
CA THR A 102 -2.87 -20.10 11.12
C THR A 102 -1.58 -20.05 11.94
N LYS A 103 -1.41 -20.99 12.90
CA LYS A 103 -0.13 -21.26 13.60
C LYS A 103 0.89 -21.87 12.61
N LEU A 104 1.19 -21.13 11.54
CA LEU A 104 2.10 -21.60 10.51
C LEU A 104 3.55 -21.47 10.97
N PRO A 105 4.42 -22.41 10.55
CA PRO A 105 5.88 -22.25 10.72
C PRO A 105 6.35 -20.93 10.07
N ALA A 106 7.38 -20.30 10.66
CA ALA A 106 7.92 -19.03 10.17
C ALA A 106 8.25 -19.04 8.67
N LEU A 107 8.74 -20.18 8.15
CA LEU A 107 9.03 -20.36 6.73
C LEU A 107 7.78 -20.18 5.86
N GLU A 108 6.66 -20.77 6.26
CA GLU A 108 5.42 -20.69 5.49
C GLU A 108 4.77 -19.31 5.59
N MET A 109 4.87 -18.66 6.75
CA MET A 109 4.44 -17.26 6.91
C MET A 109 5.19 -16.34 5.96
N VAL A 110 6.53 -16.42 5.92
CA VAL A 110 7.37 -15.60 5.04
C VAL A 110 7.15 -15.96 3.57
N ARG A 111 6.93 -17.23 3.25
CA ARG A 111 6.57 -17.68 1.88
C ARG A 111 5.28 -17.02 1.41
N ARG A 112 4.22 -17.04 2.20
CA ARG A 112 2.94 -16.40 1.87
C ARG A 112 3.06 -14.89 1.77
N ALA A 113 3.77 -14.25 2.72
CA ALA A 113 4.01 -12.82 2.69
C ALA A 113 4.79 -12.36 1.44
N SER A 114 5.73 -13.19 0.94
CA SER A 114 6.48 -12.90 -0.28
C SER A 114 5.70 -13.21 -1.56
N LYS A 115 4.72 -14.14 -1.52
CA LYS A 115 3.96 -14.60 -2.69
C LYS A 115 3.12 -13.48 -3.32
N ASN A 116 2.58 -12.59 -2.50
CA ASN A 116 1.69 -11.50 -2.92
C ASN A 116 2.44 -10.20 -3.24
N ARG A 117 3.78 -10.20 -3.19
CA ARG A 117 4.62 -9.05 -3.55
C ARG A 117 4.99 -9.08 -5.03
N ILE A 118 4.67 -7.99 -5.72
CA ILE A 118 5.08 -7.74 -7.09
C ILE A 118 6.35 -6.88 -7.05
N GLY A 119 7.43 -7.33 -7.71
CA GLY A 119 8.69 -6.62 -7.77
C GLY A 119 9.63 -6.88 -6.58
N ARG A 120 10.48 -5.88 -6.27
CA ARG A 120 11.49 -5.97 -5.21
C ARG A 120 10.90 -5.66 -3.84
N PHE A 121 11.32 -6.41 -2.83
CA PHE A 121 10.97 -6.16 -1.42
C PHE A 121 12.20 -6.41 -0.53
N ASN A 122 12.17 -5.87 0.67
CA ASN A 122 13.24 -6.02 1.66
C ASN A 122 12.74 -6.74 2.92
N LYS A 123 13.64 -6.98 3.89
CA LYS A 123 13.29 -7.60 5.17
C LYS A 123 12.23 -6.83 5.95
N GLN A 124 12.27 -5.50 5.91
CA GLN A 124 11.32 -4.65 6.61
C GLN A 124 9.90 -4.80 6.04
N ASP A 125 9.76 -4.94 4.74
CA ASP A 125 8.47 -5.19 4.10
C ASP A 125 7.84 -6.51 4.58
N ILE A 126 8.65 -7.55 4.80
CA ILE A 126 8.19 -8.85 5.37
C ILE A 126 7.86 -8.71 6.86
N ARG A 127 8.64 -7.94 7.62
CA ARG A 127 8.38 -7.70 9.04
C ARG A 127 7.03 -7.00 9.26
N GLU A 128 6.68 -6.04 8.41
CA GLU A 128 5.39 -5.35 8.47
C GLU A 128 4.21 -6.32 8.27
N LEU A 129 4.38 -7.34 7.42
CA LEU A 129 3.36 -8.37 7.17
C LEU A 129 3.36 -9.48 8.22
N CYS A 130 4.49 -9.74 8.86
CA CYS A 130 4.65 -10.82 9.83
C CYS A 130 5.12 -10.27 11.20
N PRO A 131 4.33 -9.41 11.88
CA PRO A 131 4.76 -8.72 13.10
C PRO A 131 5.01 -9.66 14.28
N THR A 132 4.51 -10.89 14.23
CA THR A 132 4.71 -11.92 15.25
C THR A 132 6.05 -12.65 15.14
N LEU A 133 6.76 -12.50 14.01
CA LEU A 133 8.07 -13.15 13.82
C LEU A 133 9.21 -12.24 14.28
N SER A 134 10.22 -12.85 14.89
CA SER A 134 11.48 -12.17 15.17
C SER A 134 12.28 -11.93 13.88
N ASP A 135 13.16 -10.94 13.89
CA ASP A 135 14.05 -10.62 12.76
C ASP A 135 14.88 -11.84 12.33
N SER A 136 15.38 -12.60 13.31
CA SER A 136 16.16 -13.82 13.07
C SER A 136 15.33 -14.91 12.37
N SER A 137 14.06 -15.06 12.75
CA SER A 137 13.13 -16.00 12.13
C SER A 137 12.83 -15.61 10.67
N ILE A 138 12.61 -14.31 10.41
CA ILE A 138 12.40 -13.78 9.06
C ILE A 138 13.66 -14.01 8.19
N GLU A 139 14.85 -13.68 8.70
CA GLU A 139 16.11 -13.89 7.97
C GLU A 139 16.38 -15.36 7.68
N GLY A 140 16.10 -16.22 8.65
CA GLY A 140 16.21 -17.68 8.49
C GLY A 140 15.27 -18.21 7.41
N ALA A 141 14.03 -17.74 7.40
CA ALA A 141 13.04 -18.10 6.39
C ALA A 141 13.42 -17.60 5.00
N LEU A 142 13.83 -16.32 4.87
CA LEU A 142 14.28 -15.74 3.60
C LEU A 142 15.48 -16.50 3.02
N ARG A 143 16.45 -16.87 3.87
CA ARG A 143 17.59 -17.72 3.42
C ARG A 143 17.14 -19.08 2.87
N LYS A 144 16.19 -19.72 3.54
CA LYS A 144 15.65 -21.02 3.08
C LYS A 144 14.91 -20.89 1.75
N LEU A 145 14.11 -19.81 1.57
CA LEU A 145 13.40 -19.56 0.33
C LEU A 145 14.36 -19.25 -0.85
N VAL A 146 15.46 -18.54 -0.58
CA VAL A 146 16.53 -18.31 -1.57
C VAL A 146 17.22 -19.61 -1.92
N ALA A 147 17.56 -20.46 -0.92
CA ALA A 147 18.17 -21.75 -1.15
C ALA A 147 17.24 -22.72 -1.92
N ALA A 148 15.93 -22.62 -1.71
CA ALA A 148 14.91 -23.38 -2.45
C ALA A 148 14.65 -22.84 -3.86
N GLY A 149 15.28 -21.73 -4.27
CA GLY A 149 15.08 -21.15 -5.61
C GLY A 149 13.74 -20.40 -5.77
N GLU A 150 12.99 -20.17 -4.68
CA GLU A 150 11.72 -19.45 -4.72
C GLU A 150 11.93 -17.93 -4.74
N LEU A 151 13.03 -17.46 -4.16
CA LEU A 151 13.43 -16.06 -4.14
C LEU A 151 14.86 -15.89 -4.67
N LYS A 152 15.13 -14.75 -5.29
CA LYS A 152 16.49 -14.30 -5.59
C LYS A 152 16.83 -13.13 -4.69
N LYS A 153 18.06 -13.13 -4.14
CA LYS A 153 18.61 -12.08 -3.30
C LYS A 153 19.53 -11.19 -4.11
N GLU A 154 19.38 -9.87 -4.01
CA GLU A 154 20.28 -8.87 -4.57
C GLU A 154 20.75 -7.89 -3.50
N GLY A 155 21.95 -7.35 -3.67
CA GLY A 155 22.54 -6.38 -2.74
C GLY A 155 23.20 -7.02 -1.51
N ARG A 156 23.76 -6.15 -0.65
CA ARG A 156 24.45 -6.53 0.61
C ARG A 156 24.07 -5.56 1.73
N GLY A 157 24.08 -6.06 2.96
CA GLY A 157 23.81 -5.26 4.16
C GLY A 157 22.42 -4.61 4.12
N LYS A 158 22.36 -3.29 4.35
CA LYS A 158 21.11 -2.53 4.39
C LYS A 158 20.39 -2.43 3.03
N ASN A 159 21.13 -2.60 1.93
CA ASN A 159 20.58 -2.53 0.57
C ASN A 159 20.18 -3.92 0.03
N THR A 160 20.02 -4.92 0.90
CA THR A 160 19.56 -6.25 0.51
C THR A 160 18.09 -6.21 0.14
N CYS A 161 17.77 -6.65 -1.08
CA CYS A 161 16.40 -6.86 -1.54
C CYS A 161 16.22 -8.28 -2.09
N TYR A 162 14.97 -8.68 -2.17
CA TYR A 162 14.53 -9.98 -2.66
C TYR A 162 13.47 -9.78 -3.74
N PHE A 163 13.39 -10.71 -4.66
CA PHE A 163 12.30 -10.80 -5.63
C PHE A 163 12.03 -12.25 -5.97
N ARG A 164 10.81 -12.51 -6.39
CA ARG A 164 10.35 -13.85 -6.70
C ARG A 164 10.91 -14.30 -8.05
N LEU A 165 11.34 -15.54 -8.11
CA LEU A 165 11.57 -16.25 -9.37
C LEU A 165 10.22 -16.88 -9.77
N ASN A 166 9.70 -16.53 -10.94
CA ASN A 166 8.46 -17.08 -11.50
C ASN A 166 8.61 -18.59 -11.73
#